data_8a384a78c0cd5b57abe0630af6352045
#
_entry.id   8a384a78c0cd5b57abe0630af6352045
#
_cell.length_a   1.000
_cell.length_b   1.000
_cell.length_c   1.000
_cell.angle_alpha   90.00
_cell.angle_beta   90.00
_cell.angle_gamma   90.00
#
_symmetry.space_group_name_H-M   'P 1'
#
loop_
_entity.id
_entity.type
_entity.pdbx_description
1 polymer ?
#
loop_
_entity_poly.entity_id
_entity_poly.type
_entity_poly.pdbx_seq_one_letter_code
_entity_poly.pdbx_strand_id
1 'polypeptide(L)'
;MSPIIASVEVTRAKKLSAKLAPDLQEGKTRFYIEAKVSSLIRGADGLAGNISYLLDVPNDEKGHAKRIPEKTRFLIFGQPVSGHPDQIMLTRPDSNLDWDPKSEAVVSGITREILSNSPAPQITSITSAFYVPGSVPGESETQIFLQTISKQPISLNILRRPQEKPQWAVALGEMTDEAATPPAPNSLLWYRLACGLPRNIPQSVLSTLSAHDMIAVADDYKVVLAGLGACSRNHHFK
;
A
#
# COMPACT_ATOMS: atom_id res chain seq x y z
N MET A 1 -5.27 -7.21 -7.20
CA MET A 1 -4.16 -6.52 -7.89
C MET A 1 -4.58 -6.24 -9.32
N SER A 2 -4.26 -5.04 -9.86
CA SER A 2 -4.62 -4.66 -11.24
C SER A 2 -3.96 -5.58 -12.27
N PRO A 3 -4.67 -6.08 -13.29
CA PRO A 3 -4.09 -6.90 -14.35
C PRO A 3 -3.01 -6.18 -15.16
N ILE A 4 -3.21 -4.88 -15.43
CA ILE A 4 -2.27 -4.01 -16.11
C ILE A 4 -1.73 -2.97 -15.13
N ILE A 5 -0.40 -2.80 -15.12
CA ILE A 5 0.30 -1.70 -14.45
C ILE A 5 1.35 -1.19 -15.45
N ALA A 6 1.28 0.07 -15.81
CA ALA A 6 2.18 0.65 -16.80
C ALA A 6 2.50 2.12 -16.49
N SER A 7 3.68 2.58 -16.91
CA SER A 7 3.93 4.00 -17.06
C SER A 7 3.61 4.43 -18.48
N VAL A 8 2.96 5.57 -18.60
CA VAL A 8 2.48 6.09 -19.90
C VAL A 8 2.80 7.58 -20.04
N GLU A 9 2.97 8.02 -21.29
CA GLU A 9 3.15 9.42 -21.64
C GLU A 9 1.96 9.89 -22.47
N VAL A 10 1.25 10.92 -22.01
CA VAL A 10 0.08 11.48 -22.68
C VAL A 10 0.48 12.08 -24.04
N THR A 11 -0.14 11.59 -25.09
CA THR A 11 -0.03 12.15 -26.45
C THR A 11 -1.19 13.11 -26.76
N ARG A 12 -2.37 12.85 -26.14
CA ARG A 12 -3.54 13.70 -26.30
C ARG A 12 -4.48 13.55 -25.11
N ALA A 13 -5.08 14.65 -24.67
CA ALA A 13 -6.14 14.68 -23.67
C ALA A 13 -7.34 15.48 -24.20
N LYS A 14 -8.47 14.82 -24.44
CA LYS A 14 -9.69 15.45 -24.95
C LYS A 14 -10.77 15.45 -23.87
N LYS A 15 -11.24 16.64 -23.49
CA LYS A 15 -12.39 16.77 -22.58
C LYS A 15 -13.64 16.21 -23.27
N LEU A 16 -14.38 15.35 -22.59
CA LEU A 16 -15.65 14.83 -23.07
C LEU A 16 -16.79 15.76 -22.66
N SER A 17 -17.82 15.84 -23.51
CA SER A 17 -19.06 16.55 -23.19
C SER A 17 -19.91 15.73 -22.23
N ALA A 18 -20.81 16.37 -21.48
CA ALA A 18 -21.74 15.70 -20.58
C ALA A 18 -22.58 14.60 -21.26
N LYS A 19 -22.87 14.75 -22.56
CA LYS A 19 -23.59 13.71 -23.34
C LYS A 19 -22.80 12.42 -23.50
N LEU A 20 -21.47 12.49 -23.50
CA LEU A 20 -20.55 11.34 -23.61
C LEU A 20 -20.08 10.79 -22.27
N ALA A 21 -20.49 11.40 -21.17
CA ALA A 21 -20.17 10.98 -19.81
C ALA A 21 -21.41 11.14 -18.89
N PRO A 22 -22.51 10.40 -19.18
CA PRO A 22 -23.76 10.55 -18.43
C PRO A 22 -23.67 10.05 -16.97
N ASP A 23 -22.69 9.19 -16.67
CA ASP A 23 -22.39 8.59 -15.36
C ASP A 23 -21.36 9.38 -14.56
N LEU A 24 -20.90 10.53 -15.07
CA LEU A 24 -19.86 11.32 -14.43
C LEU A 24 -20.39 11.98 -13.14
N GLN A 25 -19.66 11.81 -12.05
CA GLN A 25 -19.99 12.47 -10.78
C GLN A 25 -19.91 14.00 -10.89
N GLU A 26 -20.80 14.70 -10.21
CA GLU A 26 -20.76 16.14 -10.12
C GLU A 26 -19.42 16.65 -9.57
N GLY A 27 -18.96 17.79 -10.05
CA GLY A 27 -17.67 18.35 -9.66
C GLY A 27 -16.46 17.70 -10.34
N LYS A 28 -16.66 16.86 -11.36
CA LYS A 28 -15.58 16.25 -12.14
C LYS A 28 -15.72 16.54 -13.63
N THR A 29 -14.62 16.37 -14.34
CA THR A 29 -14.55 16.41 -15.79
C THR A 29 -13.88 15.12 -16.30
N ARG A 30 -14.51 14.45 -17.27
CA ARG A 30 -13.95 13.25 -17.91
C ARG A 30 -13.12 13.63 -19.12
N PHE A 31 -11.92 13.09 -19.16
CA PHE A 31 -11.03 13.18 -20.30
C PHE A 31 -10.91 11.81 -20.98
N TYR A 32 -10.91 11.82 -22.31
CA TYR A 32 -10.40 10.72 -23.12
C TYR A 32 -8.90 10.96 -23.31
N ILE A 33 -8.09 10.06 -22.80
CA ILE A 33 -6.63 10.13 -22.84
C ILE A 33 -6.12 9.16 -23.89
N GLU A 34 -5.29 9.65 -24.80
CA GLU A 34 -4.43 8.85 -25.66
C GLU A 34 -3.01 8.94 -25.13
N ALA A 35 -2.34 7.80 -25.00
CA ALA A 35 -1.02 7.77 -24.38
C ALA A 35 -0.13 6.68 -25.00
N LYS A 36 1.16 6.96 -25.04
CA LYS A 36 2.21 6.00 -25.40
C LYS A 36 2.67 5.27 -24.16
N VAL A 37 2.76 3.94 -24.20
CA VAL A 37 3.32 3.14 -23.12
C VAL A 37 4.83 3.33 -23.07
N SER A 38 5.33 3.80 -21.94
CA SER A 38 6.77 3.99 -21.70
C SER A 38 7.39 2.76 -21.04
N SER A 39 6.65 2.11 -20.13
CA SER A 39 7.10 0.89 -19.44
C SER A 39 5.88 0.06 -19.05
N LEU A 40 5.96 -1.26 -19.27
CA LEU A 40 4.98 -2.23 -18.79
C LEU A 40 5.54 -2.93 -17.56
N ILE A 41 4.96 -2.62 -16.38
CA ILE A 41 5.37 -3.21 -15.10
C ILE A 41 4.65 -4.56 -14.90
N ARG A 42 3.38 -4.64 -15.33
CA ARG A 42 2.57 -5.85 -15.28
C ARG A 42 1.57 -5.90 -16.44
N GLY A 43 1.48 -7.07 -17.07
CA GLY A 43 0.53 -7.38 -18.14
C GLY A 43 0.89 -8.74 -18.73
N ALA A 44 0.10 -9.80 -18.42
CA ALA A 44 0.40 -11.17 -18.81
C ALA A 44 0.45 -11.34 -20.34
N ASP A 45 -0.45 -10.66 -21.05
CA ASP A 45 -0.59 -10.78 -22.50
C ASP A 45 0.08 -9.62 -23.26
N GLY A 46 0.92 -8.85 -22.56
CA GLY A 46 1.51 -7.63 -23.09
C GLY A 46 0.52 -6.44 -23.08
N LEU A 47 0.90 -5.37 -23.74
CA LEU A 47 0.09 -4.15 -23.89
C LEU A 47 0.45 -3.48 -25.21
N ALA A 48 -0.54 -2.93 -25.91
CA ALA A 48 -0.31 -2.12 -27.10
C ALA A 48 0.61 -0.92 -26.77
N GLY A 49 1.50 -0.57 -27.70
CA GLY A 49 2.43 0.55 -27.52
C GLY A 49 1.75 1.92 -27.41
N ASN A 50 0.54 2.06 -27.97
CA ASN A 50 -0.36 3.21 -27.79
C ASN A 50 -1.67 2.70 -27.23
N ILE A 51 -2.15 3.38 -26.21
CA ILE A 51 -3.39 3.02 -25.49
C ILE A 51 -4.29 4.23 -25.32
N SER A 52 -5.54 3.95 -25.02
CA SER A 52 -6.48 4.97 -24.59
C SER A 52 -7.23 4.57 -23.34
N TYR A 53 -7.66 5.55 -22.52
CA TYR A 53 -8.45 5.33 -21.32
C TYR A 53 -9.24 6.57 -20.92
N LEU A 54 -10.21 6.40 -20.06
CA LEU A 54 -10.99 7.50 -19.48
C LEU A 54 -10.41 7.89 -18.13
N LEU A 55 -10.29 9.20 -17.89
CA LEU A 55 -9.79 9.77 -16.65
C LEU A 55 -10.75 10.85 -16.14
N ASP A 56 -11.25 10.67 -14.91
CA ASP A 56 -12.10 11.64 -14.24
C ASP A 56 -11.26 12.53 -13.32
N VAL A 57 -11.17 13.82 -13.65
CA VAL A 57 -10.38 14.82 -12.92
C VAL A 57 -11.30 15.72 -12.12
N PRO A 58 -11.02 15.95 -10.82
CA PRO A 58 -11.77 16.93 -10.03
C PRO A 58 -11.71 18.33 -10.65
N ASN A 59 -12.80 19.05 -10.59
CA ASN A 59 -12.85 20.46 -10.97
C ASN A 59 -12.34 21.32 -9.80
N ASP A 60 -11.80 22.49 -10.13
CA ASP A 60 -11.47 23.53 -9.17
C ASP A 60 -12.75 24.22 -8.60
N GLU A 61 -12.56 25.15 -7.67
CA GLU A 61 -13.67 25.92 -7.07
C GLU A 61 -14.51 26.71 -8.09
N LYS A 62 -13.97 26.94 -9.29
CA LYS A 62 -14.65 27.64 -10.39
C LYS A 62 -15.34 26.67 -11.36
N GLY A 63 -15.32 25.38 -11.07
CA GLY A 63 -15.94 24.35 -11.91
C GLY A 63 -15.12 23.93 -13.12
N HIS A 64 -13.82 24.24 -13.18
CA HIS A 64 -12.95 23.89 -14.29
C HIS A 64 -11.99 22.77 -13.90
N ALA A 65 -11.85 21.76 -14.76
CA ALA A 65 -10.80 20.76 -14.61
C ALA A 65 -9.43 21.32 -15.05
N LYS A 66 -8.41 20.94 -14.33
CA LYS A 66 -7.02 21.22 -14.72
C LYS A 66 -6.73 20.59 -16.08
N ARG A 67 -6.10 21.37 -16.96
CA ARG A 67 -5.64 20.87 -18.26
C ARG A 67 -4.56 19.81 -18.06
N ILE A 68 -4.61 18.74 -18.83
CA ILE A 68 -3.57 17.70 -18.89
C ILE A 68 -2.72 17.99 -20.12
N PRO A 69 -1.47 18.48 -19.97
CA PRO A 69 -0.58 18.74 -21.08
C PRO A 69 -0.14 17.45 -21.80
N GLU A 70 0.20 17.56 -23.08
CA GLU A 70 0.96 16.52 -23.77
C GLU A 70 2.30 16.28 -23.05
N LYS A 71 2.85 15.05 -23.16
CA LYS A 71 4.07 14.58 -22.47
C LYS A 71 3.95 14.49 -20.94
N THR A 72 2.77 14.76 -20.36
CA THR A 72 2.51 14.40 -18.96
C THR A 72 2.65 12.89 -18.81
N ARG A 73 3.35 12.44 -17.78
CA ARG A 73 3.56 11.03 -17.51
C ARG A 73 2.73 10.57 -16.31
N PHE A 74 2.14 9.38 -16.44
CA PHE A 74 1.35 8.75 -15.38
C PHE A 74 1.75 7.30 -15.15
N LEU A 75 1.54 6.83 -13.93
CA LEU A 75 1.44 5.41 -13.59
C LEU A 75 -0.03 5.03 -13.57
N ILE A 76 -0.44 4.09 -14.41
CA ILE A 76 -1.82 3.62 -14.50
C ILE A 76 -1.96 2.20 -13.99
N PHE A 77 -3.10 1.94 -13.35
CA PHE A 77 -3.51 0.63 -12.88
C PHE A 77 -4.88 0.33 -13.49
N GLY A 78 -4.94 -0.66 -14.36
CA GLY A 78 -6.13 -0.92 -15.15
C GLY A 78 -6.31 -2.39 -15.51
N GLN A 79 -7.28 -2.60 -16.35
CA GLN A 79 -7.57 -3.88 -17.00
C GLN A 79 -7.89 -3.66 -18.47
N PRO A 80 -7.59 -4.63 -19.34
CA PRO A 80 -7.95 -4.54 -20.76
C PRO A 80 -9.46 -4.47 -20.93
N VAL A 81 -9.91 -3.71 -21.93
CA VAL A 81 -11.31 -3.74 -22.37
C VAL A 81 -11.49 -4.90 -23.35
N SER A 82 -12.47 -5.76 -23.10
CA SER A 82 -12.74 -6.92 -23.97
C SER A 82 -13.00 -6.49 -25.41
N GLY A 83 -12.30 -7.10 -26.37
CA GLY A 83 -12.40 -6.78 -27.80
C GLY A 83 -11.63 -5.52 -28.21
N HIS A 84 -11.01 -4.78 -27.26
CA HIS A 84 -10.27 -3.55 -27.53
C HIS A 84 -8.91 -3.57 -26.81
N PRO A 85 -7.89 -4.22 -27.39
CA PRO A 85 -6.60 -4.44 -26.69
C PRO A 85 -5.78 -3.15 -26.46
N ASP A 86 -6.13 -2.07 -27.15
CA ASP A 86 -5.58 -0.73 -27.02
C ASP A 86 -6.36 0.17 -26.01
N GLN A 87 -7.45 -0.35 -25.44
CA GLN A 87 -8.24 0.38 -24.44
C GLN A 87 -8.07 -0.20 -23.05
N ILE A 88 -7.84 0.69 -22.08
CA ILE A 88 -7.66 0.33 -20.68
C ILE A 88 -8.78 0.97 -19.86
N MET A 89 -9.45 0.15 -19.08
CA MET A 89 -10.33 0.62 -18.02
C MET A 89 -9.54 0.71 -16.72
N LEU A 90 -9.44 1.90 -16.13
CA LEU A 90 -8.81 2.07 -14.83
C LEU A 90 -9.56 1.23 -13.78
N THR A 91 -8.82 0.53 -12.91
CA THR A 91 -9.43 -0.34 -11.87
C THR A 91 -10.25 0.45 -10.86
N ARG A 92 -9.93 1.73 -10.69
CA ARG A 92 -10.63 2.69 -9.83
C ARG A 92 -10.44 4.07 -10.42
N PRO A 93 -11.32 5.05 -10.12
CA PRO A 93 -11.18 6.42 -10.60
C PRO A 93 -9.85 7.08 -10.23
N ASP A 94 -9.26 6.64 -9.11
CA ASP A 94 -7.99 7.11 -8.57
C ASP A 94 -6.78 6.22 -8.94
N SER A 95 -6.91 5.37 -9.96
CA SER A 95 -5.86 4.46 -10.42
C SER A 95 -4.98 5.05 -11.53
N ASN A 96 -4.83 6.36 -11.54
CA ASN A 96 -3.92 7.13 -12.37
C ASN A 96 -3.11 8.06 -11.46
N LEU A 97 -1.82 7.79 -11.31
CA LEU A 97 -0.92 8.53 -10.42
C LEU A 97 0.06 9.35 -11.24
N ASP A 98 0.45 10.52 -10.73
CA ASP A 98 1.57 11.26 -11.30
C ASP A 98 2.82 10.38 -11.29
N TRP A 99 3.50 10.33 -12.42
CA TRP A 99 4.70 9.54 -12.55
C TRP A 99 5.93 10.28 -12.01
N ASP A 100 6.74 9.55 -11.27
CA ASP A 100 8.12 9.89 -10.97
C ASP A 100 8.97 8.59 -10.88
N PRO A 101 10.30 8.67 -11.05
CA PRO A 101 11.15 7.47 -11.04
C PRO A 101 11.09 6.67 -9.75
N LYS A 102 10.91 7.33 -8.60
CA LYS A 102 10.85 6.67 -7.29
C LYS A 102 9.54 5.88 -7.15
N SER A 103 8.41 6.48 -7.52
CA SER A 103 7.09 5.81 -7.51
C SER A 103 7.07 4.60 -8.45
N GLU A 104 7.64 4.72 -9.65
CA GLU A 104 7.76 3.59 -10.59
C GLU A 104 8.62 2.46 -10.03
N ALA A 105 9.75 2.78 -9.40
CA ALA A 105 10.63 1.79 -8.76
C ALA A 105 9.92 1.07 -7.61
N VAL A 106 9.19 1.80 -6.75
CA VAL A 106 8.40 1.22 -5.64
C VAL A 106 7.31 0.29 -6.18
N VAL A 107 6.53 0.74 -7.16
CA VAL A 107 5.45 -0.08 -7.76
C VAL A 107 6.03 -1.32 -8.42
N SER A 108 7.14 -1.21 -9.14
CA SER A 108 7.84 -2.35 -9.76
C SER A 108 8.38 -3.33 -8.72
N GLY A 109 8.96 -2.83 -7.62
CA GLY A 109 9.44 -3.63 -6.50
C GLY A 109 8.32 -4.43 -5.85
N ILE A 110 7.25 -3.76 -5.42
CA ILE A 110 6.08 -4.40 -4.81
C ILE A 110 5.43 -5.40 -5.76
N THR A 111 5.35 -5.09 -7.06
CA THR A 111 4.78 -6.01 -8.05
C THR A 111 5.60 -7.30 -8.13
N ARG A 112 6.94 -7.21 -8.15
CA ARG A 112 7.83 -8.38 -8.12
C ARG A 112 7.69 -9.18 -6.83
N GLU A 113 7.62 -8.53 -5.67
CA GLU A 113 7.42 -9.19 -4.39
C GLU A 113 6.09 -9.94 -4.34
N ILE A 114 4.98 -9.34 -4.83
CA ILE A 114 3.67 -9.99 -4.88
C ILE A 114 3.66 -11.22 -5.81
N LEU A 115 4.44 -11.18 -6.88
CA LEU A 115 4.53 -12.25 -7.88
C LEU A 115 5.62 -13.28 -7.55
N SER A 116 6.35 -13.12 -6.45
CA SER A 116 7.35 -14.08 -5.99
C SER A 116 6.70 -15.37 -5.48
N ASN A 117 7.50 -16.43 -5.34
CA ASN A 117 7.02 -17.71 -4.81
C ASN A 117 6.59 -17.64 -3.32
N SER A 118 7.09 -16.64 -2.58
CA SER A 118 6.77 -16.44 -1.16
C SER A 118 6.51 -14.96 -0.87
N PRO A 119 5.39 -14.40 -1.33
CA PRO A 119 5.05 -13.01 -1.07
C PRO A 119 4.72 -12.80 0.41
N ALA A 120 5.10 -11.65 0.95
CA ALA A 120 4.72 -11.28 2.31
C ALA A 120 3.21 -11.42 2.51
N PRO A 121 2.74 -12.19 3.52
CA PRO A 121 1.34 -12.56 3.66
C PRO A 121 0.48 -11.36 4.10
N GLN A 122 -0.81 -11.43 3.79
CA GLN A 122 -1.77 -10.40 4.18
C GLN A 122 -2.25 -10.64 5.61
N ILE A 123 -2.11 -9.62 6.46
CA ILE A 123 -2.51 -9.64 7.85
C ILE A 123 -4.04 -9.52 7.95
N THR A 124 -4.64 -10.32 8.84
CA THR A 124 -6.08 -10.31 9.10
C THR A 124 -6.42 -9.83 10.51
N SER A 125 -5.62 -10.21 11.52
CA SER A 125 -5.88 -9.85 12.92
C SER A 125 -4.63 -10.00 13.79
N ILE A 126 -4.69 -9.45 15.00
CA ILE A 126 -3.82 -9.78 16.12
C ILE A 126 -4.50 -10.89 16.91
N THR A 127 -3.79 -11.99 17.19
CA THR A 127 -4.36 -13.18 17.84
C THR A 127 -3.98 -13.31 19.30
N SER A 128 -2.74 -12.95 19.65
CA SER A 128 -2.23 -13.02 21.02
C SER A 128 -1.07 -12.05 21.21
N ALA A 129 -0.74 -11.79 22.46
CA ALA A 129 0.44 -11.03 22.83
C ALA A 129 0.99 -11.59 24.14
N PHE A 130 2.31 -11.50 24.31
CA PHE A 130 3.02 -11.91 25.53
C PHE A 130 3.99 -10.81 25.92
N TYR A 131 4.14 -10.61 27.23
CA TYR A 131 5.12 -9.71 27.81
C TYR A 131 5.97 -10.49 28.80
N VAL A 132 7.27 -10.37 28.69
CA VAL A 132 8.24 -11.01 29.59
C VAL A 132 9.17 -9.94 30.13
N PRO A 133 9.17 -9.69 31.45
CA PRO A 133 10.17 -8.82 32.07
C PRO A 133 11.54 -9.48 32.00
N GLY A 134 12.57 -8.68 31.74
CA GLY A 134 13.96 -9.14 31.78
C GLY A 134 14.49 -9.27 33.21
N SER A 135 15.73 -9.75 33.34
CA SER A 135 16.41 -9.88 34.61
C SER A 135 16.89 -8.57 35.21
N VAL A 136 17.02 -7.53 34.38
CA VAL A 136 17.48 -6.20 34.79
C VAL A 136 16.29 -5.24 34.77
N PRO A 137 16.13 -4.36 35.78
CA PRO A 137 15.09 -3.34 35.76
C PRO A 137 15.12 -2.50 34.48
N GLY A 138 13.97 -2.40 33.79
CA GLY A 138 13.85 -1.69 32.51
C GLY A 138 14.14 -2.55 31.28
N GLU A 139 14.51 -3.81 31.44
CA GLU A 139 14.58 -4.79 30.35
C GLU A 139 13.25 -5.55 30.22
N SER A 140 12.79 -5.74 29.00
CA SER A 140 11.61 -6.54 28.69
C SER A 140 11.54 -6.92 27.23
N GLU A 141 10.79 -7.99 26.94
CA GLU A 141 10.44 -8.41 25.61
C GLU A 141 8.92 -8.52 25.48
N THR A 142 8.38 -7.93 24.42
CA THR A 142 6.97 -8.10 24.03
C THR A 142 6.92 -8.79 22.69
N GLN A 143 6.06 -9.80 22.60
CA GLN A 143 5.81 -10.55 21.38
C GLN A 143 4.33 -10.48 21.03
N ILE A 144 4.00 -10.04 19.80
CA ILE A 144 2.62 -9.88 19.32
C ILE A 144 2.45 -10.75 18.08
N PHE A 145 1.52 -11.69 18.13
CA PHE A 145 1.27 -12.64 17.05
C PHE A 145 0.14 -12.16 16.14
N LEU A 146 0.39 -12.26 14.84
CA LEU A 146 -0.51 -11.83 13.79
C LEU A 146 -1.00 -13.05 13.01
N GLN A 147 -2.30 -13.07 12.72
CA GLN A 147 -2.89 -14.01 11.79
C GLN A 147 -2.84 -13.45 10.37
N THR A 148 -2.67 -14.34 9.41
CA THR A 148 -2.60 -13.99 7.98
C THR A 148 -3.61 -14.83 7.17
N ILE A 149 -3.95 -14.36 5.97
CA ILE A 149 -4.84 -15.11 5.05
C ILE A 149 -4.24 -16.49 4.71
N SER A 150 -2.92 -16.57 4.53
CA SER A 150 -2.21 -17.82 4.22
C SER A 150 -2.00 -18.72 5.43
N LYS A 151 -2.44 -18.31 6.63
CA LYS A 151 -2.20 -18.98 7.91
C LYS A 151 -0.72 -19.10 8.30
N GLN A 152 0.17 -18.44 7.59
CA GLN A 152 1.56 -18.30 8.00
C GLN A 152 1.64 -17.32 9.17
N PRO A 153 2.25 -17.70 10.30
CA PRO A 153 2.37 -16.82 11.45
C PRO A 153 3.36 -15.67 11.15
N ILE A 154 3.04 -14.50 11.67
CA ILE A 154 3.96 -13.37 11.76
C ILE A 154 3.99 -12.94 13.21
N SER A 155 5.17 -12.64 13.74
CA SER A 155 5.30 -12.01 15.05
C SER A 155 5.99 -10.65 14.95
N LEU A 156 5.54 -9.74 15.81
CA LEU A 156 6.21 -8.48 16.08
C LEU A 156 6.90 -8.64 17.43
N ASN A 157 8.20 -8.40 17.44
CA ASN A 157 9.01 -8.54 18.66
C ASN A 157 9.52 -7.16 19.04
N ILE A 158 9.28 -6.74 20.27
CA ILE A 158 9.70 -5.45 20.80
C ILE A 158 10.61 -5.71 22.00
N LEU A 159 11.83 -5.22 21.91
CA LEU A 159 12.85 -5.36 22.94
C LEU A 159 13.12 -4.02 23.59
N ARG A 160 13.02 -3.99 24.92
CA ARG A 160 13.44 -2.84 25.74
C ARG A 160 14.71 -3.18 26.48
N ARG A 161 15.66 -2.23 26.48
CA ARG A 161 16.88 -2.29 27.29
C ARG A 161 17.03 -1.00 28.07
N PRO A 162 17.62 -1.07 29.29
CA PRO A 162 17.88 0.14 30.09
C PRO A 162 18.67 1.17 29.30
N GLN A 163 18.21 2.43 29.34
CA GLN A 163 18.84 3.59 28.68
C GLN A 163 18.89 3.52 27.14
N GLU A 164 18.29 2.51 26.48
CA GLU A 164 18.16 2.42 25.04
C GLU A 164 16.73 2.76 24.58
N LYS A 165 16.62 3.20 23.32
CA LYS A 165 15.31 3.31 22.68
C LYS A 165 14.77 1.90 22.41
N PRO A 166 13.46 1.66 22.58
CA PRO A 166 12.87 0.39 22.23
C PRO A 166 13.20 0.01 20.78
N GLN A 167 13.64 -1.22 20.59
CA GLN A 167 13.89 -1.80 19.26
C GLN A 167 12.73 -2.72 18.93
N TRP A 168 12.38 -2.82 17.65
CA TRP A 168 11.37 -3.74 17.21
C TRP A 168 11.75 -4.42 15.91
N ALA A 169 11.19 -5.59 15.71
CA ALA A 169 11.45 -6.41 14.54
C ALA A 169 10.20 -7.18 14.14
N VAL A 170 10.20 -7.71 12.92
CA VAL A 170 9.17 -8.61 12.42
C VAL A 170 9.79 -9.94 12.04
N ALA A 171 9.20 -11.05 12.48
CA ALA A 171 9.57 -12.40 12.09
C ALA A 171 8.46 -13.01 11.24
N LEU A 172 8.83 -13.60 10.10
CA LEU A 172 7.95 -14.34 9.18
C LEU A 172 7.96 -15.83 9.50
N GLY A 173 7.63 -16.19 10.74
CA GLY A 173 7.64 -17.57 11.23
C GLY A 173 7.46 -17.63 12.74
N GLU A 174 7.42 -18.85 13.28
CA GLU A 174 7.25 -19.07 14.72
C GLU A 174 8.54 -18.82 15.54
N MET A 175 9.70 -18.87 14.88
CA MET A 175 10.99 -18.64 15.53
C MET A 175 11.46 -17.22 15.26
N THR A 176 11.85 -16.55 16.34
CA THR A 176 12.50 -15.22 16.27
C THR A 176 13.91 -15.42 15.72
N ASP A 177 14.20 -14.91 14.56
CA ASP A 177 15.58 -14.80 14.08
C ASP A 177 16.24 -13.63 14.82
N GLU A 178 17.40 -13.84 15.42
CA GLU A 178 18.18 -12.78 16.09
C GLU A 178 18.54 -11.63 15.13
N ALA A 179 18.53 -11.88 13.83
CA ALA A 179 18.75 -10.91 12.77
C ALA A 179 17.45 -10.19 12.30
N ALA A 180 16.29 -10.46 12.92
CA ALA A 180 15.04 -9.82 12.53
C ALA A 180 15.11 -8.30 12.73
N THR A 181 14.64 -7.57 11.72
CA THR A 181 14.64 -6.10 11.70
C THR A 181 13.26 -5.57 11.30
N PRO A 182 12.99 -4.27 11.49
CA PRO A 182 11.82 -3.64 10.88
C PRO A 182 11.83 -3.84 9.35
N PRO A 183 10.66 -3.95 8.72
CA PRO A 183 10.57 -4.11 7.27
C PRO A 183 11.13 -2.87 6.56
N ALA A 184 11.81 -3.08 5.44
CA ALA A 184 12.30 -1.96 4.64
C ALA A 184 11.13 -1.05 4.21
N PRO A 185 11.25 0.27 4.36
CA PRO A 185 10.22 1.21 3.93
C PRO A 185 9.82 0.98 2.46
N ASN A 186 8.53 1.04 2.16
CA ASN A 186 7.96 0.80 0.83
C ASN A 186 8.14 -0.63 0.27
N SER A 187 8.55 -1.62 1.08
CA SER A 187 8.46 -3.03 0.73
C SER A 187 7.01 -3.54 0.85
N LEU A 188 6.71 -4.70 0.26
CA LEU A 188 5.40 -5.32 0.39
C LEU A 188 5.06 -5.60 1.86
N LEU A 189 6.02 -6.12 2.63
CA LEU A 189 5.83 -6.40 4.06
C LEU A 189 5.52 -5.13 4.84
N TRP A 190 6.22 -4.03 4.55
CA TRP A 190 5.92 -2.72 5.14
C TRP A 190 4.47 -2.29 4.88
N TYR A 191 4.00 -2.38 3.63
CA TYR A 191 2.60 -2.04 3.30
C TYR A 191 1.60 -3.00 3.96
N ARG A 192 1.92 -4.30 4.05
CA ARG A 192 1.06 -5.28 4.74
C ARG A 192 0.88 -4.94 6.22
N LEU A 193 1.95 -4.50 6.88
CA LEU A 193 1.92 -4.08 8.28
C LEU A 193 1.30 -2.69 8.46
N ALA A 194 1.83 -1.67 7.79
CA ALA A 194 1.39 -0.29 7.97
C ALA A 194 -0.10 -0.08 7.64
N CYS A 195 -0.63 -0.82 6.64
CA CYS A 195 -2.03 -0.71 6.23
C CYS A 195 -2.95 -1.80 6.81
N GLY A 196 -2.41 -2.89 7.31
CA GLY A 196 -3.17 -4.03 7.82
C GLY A 196 -3.30 -4.08 9.33
N LEU A 197 -2.39 -3.48 10.08
CA LEU A 197 -2.45 -3.45 11.53
C LEU A 197 -3.56 -2.52 12.02
N PRO A 198 -4.35 -2.92 13.03
CA PRO A 198 -5.32 -2.05 13.68
C PRO A 198 -4.60 -0.93 14.45
N ARG A 199 -5.28 0.19 14.69
CA ARG A 199 -4.71 1.30 15.48
C ARG A 199 -4.44 0.95 16.94
N ASN A 200 -5.18 -0.01 17.49
CA ASN A 200 -5.04 -0.51 18.85
C ASN A 200 -5.09 -2.04 18.83
N ILE A 201 -4.45 -2.66 19.81
CA ILE A 201 -4.59 -4.10 20.03
C ILE A 201 -6.07 -4.40 20.42
N PRO A 202 -6.68 -5.45 19.84
CA PRO A 202 -8.04 -5.84 20.20
C PRO A 202 -8.20 -6.12 21.68
N GLN A 203 -9.33 -5.69 22.26
CA GLN A 203 -9.61 -5.90 23.68
C GLN A 203 -9.65 -7.39 24.05
N SER A 204 -10.06 -8.27 23.13
CA SER A 204 -10.04 -9.72 23.32
C SER A 204 -8.64 -10.28 23.56
N VAL A 205 -7.60 -9.65 23.03
CA VAL A 205 -6.20 -10.01 23.27
C VAL A 205 -5.73 -9.42 24.60
N LEU A 206 -6.02 -8.15 24.84
CA LEU A 206 -5.59 -7.47 26.07
C LEU A 206 -6.21 -8.10 27.33
N SER A 207 -7.46 -8.55 27.27
CA SER A 207 -8.16 -9.16 28.43
C SER A 207 -7.58 -10.49 28.89
N THR A 208 -6.68 -11.11 28.12
CA THR A 208 -5.96 -12.33 28.52
C THR A 208 -4.70 -12.05 29.35
N LEU A 209 -4.29 -10.80 29.46
CA LEU A 209 -3.06 -10.34 30.11
C LEU A 209 -3.34 -9.82 31.53
N SER A 210 -2.30 -9.79 32.36
CA SER A 210 -2.35 -9.05 33.62
C SER A 210 -2.54 -7.54 33.38
N ALA A 211 -3.02 -6.77 34.34
CA ALA A 211 -3.17 -5.33 34.21
C ALA A 211 -1.84 -4.61 33.87
N HIS A 212 -0.74 -5.08 34.42
CA HIS A 212 0.59 -4.57 34.15
C HIS A 212 1.01 -4.86 32.69
N ASP A 213 0.88 -6.12 32.27
CA ASP A 213 1.31 -6.57 30.94
C ASP A 213 0.47 -5.94 29.84
N MET A 214 -0.83 -5.72 30.09
CA MET A 214 -1.72 -5.02 29.18
C MET A 214 -1.20 -3.61 28.84
N ILE A 215 -0.75 -2.86 29.84
CA ILE A 215 -0.19 -1.51 29.66
C ILE A 215 1.12 -1.61 28.87
N ALA A 216 2.02 -2.50 29.26
CA ALA A 216 3.31 -2.68 28.62
C ALA A 216 3.15 -3.06 27.12
N VAL A 217 2.33 -4.07 26.83
CA VAL A 217 2.03 -4.52 25.47
C VAL A 217 1.42 -3.40 24.61
N ALA A 218 0.48 -2.63 25.18
CA ALA A 218 -0.13 -1.51 24.46
C ALA A 218 0.89 -0.39 24.14
N ASP A 219 1.81 -0.11 25.04
CA ASP A 219 2.86 0.89 24.82
C ASP A 219 3.91 0.39 23.83
N ASP A 220 4.28 -0.87 23.86
CA ASP A 220 5.18 -1.49 22.90
C ASP A 220 4.57 -1.54 21.50
N TYR A 221 3.27 -1.80 21.39
CA TYR A 221 2.58 -1.75 20.11
C TYR A 221 2.61 -0.36 19.47
N LYS A 222 2.54 0.70 20.27
CA LYS A 222 2.71 2.09 19.76
C LYS A 222 4.10 2.32 19.17
N VAL A 223 5.15 1.67 19.71
CA VAL A 223 6.51 1.74 19.12
C VAL A 223 6.51 1.18 17.70
N VAL A 224 5.86 0.03 17.48
CA VAL A 224 5.74 -0.57 16.15
C VAL A 224 4.99 0.36 15.19
N LEU A 225 3.82 0.88 15.60
CA LEU A 225 3.02 1.78 14.76
C LEU A 225 3.77 3.07 14.43
N ALA A 226 4.50 3.63 15.39
CA ALA A 226 5.34 4.81 15.16
C ALA A 226 6.49 4.52 14.20
N GLY A 227 7.11 3.35 14.31
CA GLY A 227 8.19 2.92 13.41
C GLY A 227 7.73 2.62 11.99
N LEU A 228 6.52 2.10 11.82
CA LEU A 228 5.90 1.90 10.51
C LEU A 228 5.48 3.24 9.88
N GLY A 229 4.98 4.17 10.67
CA GLY A 229 4.38 5.39 10.17
C GLY A 229 2.97 5.18 9.58
N ALA A 230 2.41 6.25 9.02
CA ALA A 230 1.05 6.24 8.51
C ALA A 230 0.95 5.56 7.13
N CYS A 231 0.01 4.63 6.97
CA CYS A 231 -0.44 4.19 5.66
C CYS A 231 -1.39 5.25 5.09
N SER A 232 -0.85 6.28 4.46
CA SER A 232 -1.65 7.32 3.82
C SER A 232 -1.67 7.12 2.30
N ARG A 233 -2.87 7.20 1.70
CA ARG A 233 -3.01 7.38 0.26
C ARG A 233 -2.80 8.86 -0.06
N ASN A 234 -1.61 9.19 -0.49
CA ASN A 234 -1.31 10.56 -0.92
C ASN A 234 -1.63 10.68 -2.42
N HIS A 235 -2.91 10.89 -2.75
CA HIS A 235 -3.32 11.34 -4.08
C HIS A 235 -3.37 12.86 -4.08
N HIS A 236 -2.28 13.48 -4.45
CA HIS A 236 -2.26 14.89 -4.76
C HIS A 236 -2.28 15.02 -6.28
N PHE A 237 -3.45 15.28 -6.86
CA PHE A 237 -3.51 16.01 -8.12
C PHE A 237 -3.02 17.43 -7.81
N LYS A 238 -1.71 17.66 -7.98
CA LYS A 238 -1.13 19.01 -7.87
C LYS A 238 -1.49 19.84 -9.09
#